data_3c1024cb5fb40f88fa9e8fcf81cc48ab
#
_entry.id   3c1024cb5fb40f88fa9e8fcf81cc48ab
#
_cell.length_a   1.000
_cell.length_b   1.000
_cell.length_c   1.000
_cell.angle_alpha   90.00
_cell.angle_beta   90.00
_cell.angle_gamma   90.00
#
_symmetry.space_group_name_H-M   'P 1'
#
loop_
_entity.id
_entity.type
_entity.pdbx_description
1 polymer ?
#
loop_
_entity_poly.entity_id
_entity_poly.type
_entity_poly.pdbx_seq_one_letter_code
_entity_poly.pdbx_strand_id
1 'polypeptide(L)'
;MLPVNNPPLSTGNVSFYRTTSIDNVHNNYLSEWVEWTKNSISGENRETAFTRLQLCLENSETSLDLSCLGLRSLPRLPDNLDEINVSNNQLSMLPELPRALKELNASSNQLSALPELPVSLEYINVSDNHLFALPELPSVTRIY
;
A
#
# COMPACT_ATOMS: atom_id res chain seq x y z
N MET A 1 11.76 22.01 -38.19
CA MET A 1 11.51 21.61 -37.84
C MET A 1 11.64 21.20 -37.22
N LEU A 2 11.33 21.35 -36.94
CA LEU A 2 11.14 20.91 -36.24
C LEU A 2 10.96 20.52 -35.55
N PRO A 3 10.77 20.48 -35.40
CA PRO A 3 10.34 19.95 -34.63
C PRO A 3 10.13 19.56 -33.87
N VAL A 4 9.94 19.73 -33.95
CA VAL A 4 9.50 19.36 -33.25
C VAL A 4 9.43 18.91 -32.56
N ASN A 5 9.38 19.07 -32.60
CA ASN A 5 9.11 18.61 -31.96
C ASN A 5 8.99 18.35 -31.18
N ASN A 6 8.78 18.62 -31.04
CA ASN A 6 8.44 18.42 -30.35
C ASN A 6 8.04 18.17 -29.67
N PRO A 7 7.81 18.12 -29.39
CA PRO A 7 7.23 17.84 -28.72
C PRO A 7 6.93 17.60 -27.99
N PRO A 8 6.62 17.56 -27.81
CA PRO A 8 6.12 17.26 -27.12
C PRO A 8 6.17 16.96 -26.31
N LEU A 9 6.14 17.11 -26.15
CA LEU A 9 6.07 16.93 -25.40
C LEU A 9 5.92 17.05 -24.65
N SER A 10 5.62 17.37 -24.56
CA SER A 10 5.41 17.53 -23.84
C SER A 10 5.08 17.52 -23.08
N THR A 11 4.72 17.51 -23.20
CA THR A 11 4.37 17.45 -22.46
C THR A 11 4.71 17.11 -21.58
N GLY A 12 4.42 17.16 -21.42
CA GLY A 12 4.78 16.98 -20.41
C GLY A 12 5.87 16.75 -20.11
N ASN A 13 6.14 16.79 -20.44
CA ASN A 13 7.15 16.53 -20.06
C ASN A 13 7.98 17.28 -19.88
N VAL A 14 7.66 18.20 -20.47
CA VAL A 14 8.26 19.11 -20.03
C VAL A 14 8.94 19.16 -18.90
N SER A 15 8.32 19.00 -18.29
CA SER A 15 8.83 18.72 -17.03
C SER A 15 9.64 17.45 -17.02
N PHE A 16 9.81 16.95 -18.14
CA PHE A 16 10.57 15.77 -18.33
C PHE A 16 11.98 15.87 -17.76
N TYR A 17 12.63 17.02 -17.98
CA TYR A 17 13.95 17.25 -17.42
C TYR A 17 13.93 17.45 -15.93
N ARG A 18 12.75 17.60 -15.38
CA ARG A 18 12.59 17.82 -13.96
C ARG A 18 12.01 16.61 -13.27
N THR A 19 12.02 15.48 -13.97
CA THR A 19 11.62 14.23 -13.37
C THR A 19 12.55 13.95 -12.20
N THR A 20 12.01 13.92 -11.02
CA THR A 20 12.75 13.70 -9.80
C THR A 20 12.67 12.23 -9.41
N SER A 21 13.45 11.85 -8.42
CA SER A 21 13.32 10.51 -7.86
C SER A 21 11.93 10.28 -7.26
N ILE A 22 11.24 11.35 -6.83
CA ILE A 22 9.87 11.24 -6.34
C ILE A 22 8.93 10.84 -7.48
N ASP A 23 9.04 11.49 -8.63
CA ASP A 23 8.22 11.17 -9.77
C ASP A 23 8.45 9.73 -10.23
N ASN A 24 9.70 9.27 -10.22
CA ASN A 24 10.04 7.90 -10.59
C ASN A 24 9.44 6.91 -9.61
N VAL A 25 9.50 7.22 -8.32
CA VAL A 25 8.92 6.36 -7.28
C VAL A 25 7.42 6.27 -7.46
N HIS A 26 6.75 7.40 -7.70
CA HIS A 26 5.30 7.41 -7.95
C HIS A 26 4.93 6.58 -9.16
N ASN A 27 5.69 6.69 -10.24
CA ASN A 27 5.44 5.92 -11.45
C ASN A 27 5.59 4.43 -11.21
N ASN A 28 6.57 4.04 -10.37
CA ASN A 28 6.77 2.64 -10.02
C ASN A 28 5.59 2.09 -9.23
N TYR A 29 5.09 2.84 -8.26
CA TYR A 29 3.88 2.44 -7.53
C TYR A 29 2.70 2.27 -8.47
N LEU A 30 2.44 3.27 -9.30
CA LEU A 30 1.29 3.25 -10.19
C LEU A 30 1.34 2.06 -11.15
N SER A 31 2.51 1.76 -11.69
CA SER A 31 2.71 0.62 -12.57
C SER A 31 2.34 -0.69 -11.89
N GLU A 32 2.83 -0.90 -10.68
CA GLU A 32 2.54 -2.11 -9.91
C GLU A 32 1.05 -2.21 -9.59
N TRP A 33 0.45 -1.08 -9.18
CA TRP A 33 -0.95 -1.08 -8.78
C TRP A 33 -1.88 -1.35 -9.95
N VAL A 34 -1.55 -0.83 -11.13
CA VAL A 34 -2.32 -1.11 -12.35
C VAL A 34 -2.28 -2.60 -12.65
N GLU A 35 -1.10 -3.22 -12.61
CA GLU A 35 -0.95 -4.65 -12.84
C GLU A 35 -1.72 -5.47 -11.79
N TRP A 36 -1.58 -5.10 -10.53
CA TRP A 36 -2.30 -5.77 -9.46
C TRP A 36 -3.81 -5.70 -9.67
N THR A 37 -4.31 -4.53 -10.09
CA THR A 37 -5.75 -4.33 -10.32
C THR A 37 -6.25 -5.21 -11.46
N LYS A 38 -5.46 -5.38 -12.51
CA LYS A 38 -5.83 -6.22 -13.65
C LYS A 38 -6.01 -7.69 -13.27
N ASN A 39 -5.34 -8.12 -12.22
CA ASN A 39 -5.37 -9.51 -11.79
C ASN A 39 -6.43 -9.76 -10.72
N SER A 40 -7.40 -8.88 -10.60
CA SER A 40 -8.51 -9.01 -9.68
C SER A 40 -9.32 -10.26 -9.98
N ILE A 41 -9.78 -10.93 -8.93
CA ILE A 41 -10.67 -12.07 -9.07
C ILE A 41 -12.03 -11.72 -8.49
N SER A 42 -13.01 -12.59 -8.77
CA SER A 42 -14.40 -12.34 -8.39
C SER A 42 -14.49 -12.11 -6.87
N GLY A 43 -15.20 -11.08 -6.49
CA GLY A 43 -15.40 -10.72 -5.08
C GLY A 43 -14.43 -9.69 -4.54
N GLU A 44 -13.38 -9.36 -5.27
CA GLU A 44 -12.45 -8.33 -4.86
C GLU A 44 -12.82 -6.98 -5.47
N ASN A 45 -12.67 -5.93 -4.68
CA ASN A 45 -12.89 -4.56 -5.18
C ASN A 45 -11.54 -3.85 -5.28
N ARG A 46 -10.70 -4.32 -6.20
CA ARG A 46 -9.38 -3.73 -6.39
C ARG A 46 -9.43 -2.35 -7.04
N GLU A 47 -10.51 -2.03 -7.73
CA GLU A 47 -10.66 -0.70 -8.33
C GLU A 47 -10.78 0.38 -7.24
N THR A 48 -11.60 0.13 -6.24
CA THR A 48 -11.71 1.06 -5.11
C THR A 48 -10.39 1.16 -4.35
N ALA A 49 -9.73 0.02 -4.15
CA ALA A 49 -8.42 -0.01 -3.50
C ALA A 49 -7.41 0.83 -4.28
N PHE A 50 -7.37 0.66 -5.61
CA PHE A 50 -6.48 1.42 -6.47
C PHE A 50 -6.73 2.93 -6.32
N THR A 51 -8.00 3.33 -6.35
CA THR A 51 -8.36 4.74 -6.20
C THR A 51 -7.87 5.30 -4.87
N ARG A 52 -8.06 4.55 -3.78
CA ARG A 52 -7.62 5.00 -2.45
C ARG A 52 -6.10 5.08 -2.36
N LEU A 53 -5.41 4.11 -2.93
CA LEU A 53 -3.95 4.11 -2.99
C LEU A 53 -3.44 5.31 -3.78
N GLN A 54 -4.07 5.57 -4.93
CA GLN A 54 -3.66 6.68 -5.79
C GLN A 54 -3.87 8.02 -5.08
N LEU A 55 -5.04 8.22 -4.47
CA LEU A 55 -5.32 9.46 -3.75
C LEU A 55 -4.36 9.66 -2.58
N CYS A 56 -4.07 8.58 -1.87
CA CYS A 56 -3.12 8.62 -0.77
C CYS A 56 -1.75 9.11 -1.24
N LEU A 57 -1.31 8.59 -2.38
CA LEU A 57 -0.02 8.95 -2.96
C LEU A 57 -0.02 10.41 -3.44
N GLU A 58 -1.06 10.81 -4.16
CA GLU A 58 -1.16 12.15 -4.74
C GLU A 58 -1.24 13.23 -3.67
N ASN A 59 -1.91 12.93 -2.56
CA ASN A 59 -2.11 13.89 -1.49
C ASN A 59 -1.07 13.74 -0.37
N SER A 60 -0.09 12.87 -0.53
CA SER A 60 0.94 12.59 0.48
C SER A 60 0.33 12.29 1.83
N GLU A 61 -0.75 11.49 1.84
CA GLU A 61 -1.40 11.13 3.08
C GLU A 61 -0.63 10.06 3.81
N THR A 62 -0.75 10.05 5.14
CA THR A 62 -0.05 9.09 5.98
C THR A 62 -0.98 8.02 6.53
N SER A 63 -2.26 8.08 6.20
CA SER A 63 -3.27 7.11 6.62
C SER A 63 -3.93 6.49 5.41
N LEU A 64 -4.12 5.16 5.43
CA LEU A 64 -4.70 4.43 4.31
C LEU A 64 -5.72 3.43 4.83
N ASP A 65 -6.93 3.50 4.28
CA ASP A 65 -8.00 2.57 4.62
C ASP A 65 -8.38 1.74 3.39
N LEU A 66 -8.05 0.44 3.46
CA LEU A 66 -8.41 -0.54 2.43
C LEU A 66 -9.30 -1.64 3.02
N SER A 67 -10.06 -1.32 4.08
CA SER A 67 -10.91 -2.30 4.74
C SER A 67 -12.14 -2.63 3.90
N CYS A 68 -12.68 -3.82 4.11
CA CYS A 68 -13.98 -4.25 3.58
C CYS A 68 -14.05 -4.25 2.05
N LEU A 69 -12.99 -4.63 1.38
CA LEU A 69 -12.93 -4.64 -0.09
C LEU A 69 -12.81 -6.05 -0.67
N GLY A 70 -12.90 -7.07 0.18
CA GLY A 70 -12.82 -8.46 -0.28
C GLY A 70 -11.45 -8.86 -0.81
N LEU A 71 -10.41 -8.12 -0.46
CA LEU A 71 -9.09 -8.31 -1.05
C LEU A 71 -8.44 -9.61 -0.58
N ARG A 72 -7.83 -10.32 -1.51
CA ARG A 72 -7.08 -11.55 -1.23
C ARG A 72 -5.59 -11.32 -1.18
N SER A 73 -5.14 -10.20 -1.71
CA SER A 73 -3.74 -9.78 -1.62
C SER A 73 -3.67 -8.27 -1.65
N LEU A 74 -2.52 -7.73 -1.28
CA LEU A 74 -2.25 -6.32 -1.35
C LEU A 74 -1.05 -6.07 -2.24
N PRO A 75 -1.02 -4.95 -2.96
CA PRO A 75 0.18 -4.57 -3.69
C PRO A 75 1.15 -3.88 -2.73
N ARG A 76 2.28 -3.43 -3.26
CA ARG A 76 3.24 -2.67 -2.45
C ARG A 76 2.57 -1.41 -1.92
N LEU A 77 2.81 -1.11 -0.64
CA LEU A 77 2.19 0.04 0.02
C LEU A 77 3.11 1.27 -0.02
N PRO A 78 2.53 2.49 -0.03
CA PRO A 78 3.35 3.69 0.05
C PRO A 78 4.23 3.71 1.31
N ASP A 79 5.45 4.21 1.18
CA ASP A 79 6.44 4.16 2.25
C ASP A 79 6.18 5.14 3.38
N ASN A 80 5.38 6.17 3.13
CA ASN A 80 5.19 7.26 4.10
C ASN A 80 4.00 7.05 5.03
N LEU A 81 3.39 5.86 5.02
CA LEU A 81 2.21 5.60 5.84
C LEU A 81 2.60 5.36 7.29
N ASP A 82 1.85 5.98 8.20
CA ASP A 82 1.97 5.69 9.63
C ASP A 82 0.72 4.97 10.16
N GLU A 83 -0.35 4.91 9.38
CA GLU A 83 -1.60 4.27 9.81
C GLU A 83 -2.21 3.49 8.64
N ILE A 84 -2.48 2.20 8.85
CA ILE A 84 -3.04 1.33 7.81
C ILE A 84 -4.16 0.50 8.38
N ASN A 85 -5.30 0.50 7.69
CA ASN A 85 -6.43 -0.37 8.01
C ASN A 85 -6.72 -1.28 6.81
N VAL A 86 -6.47 -2.58 6.97
CA VAL A 86 -6.79 -3.59 5.95
C VAL A 86 -7.72 -4.66 6.53
N SER A 87 -8.47 -4.31 7.57
CA SER A 87 -9.36 -5.24 8.23
C SER A 87 -10.51 -5.68 7.33
N ASN A 88 -11.11 -6.80 7.67
CA ASN A 88 -12.29 -7.32 6.98
C ASN A 88 -12.05 -7.53 5.49
N ASN A 89 -10.98 -8.25 5.19
CA ASN A 89 -10.67 -8.70 3.85
C ASN A 89 -10.46 -10.22 3.90
N GLN A 90 -9.80 -10.78 2.89
CA GLN A 90 -9.50 -12.21 2.84
C GLN A 90 -8.00 -12.42 2.62
N LEU A 91 -7.20 -11.59 3.27
CA LEU A 91 -5.75 -11.61 3.08
C LEU A 91 -5.13 -12.82 3.77
N SER A 92 -4.31 -13.55 3.04
CA SER A 92 -3.54 -14.66 3.60
C SER A 92 -2.14 -14.23 3.99
N MET A 93 -1.67 -13.08 3.49
CA MET A 93 -0.38 -12.51 3.85
C MET A 93 -0.41 -11.02 3.64
N LEU A 94 0.52 -10.32 4.29
CA LEU A 94 0.70 -8.89 4.12
C LEU A 94 2.01 -8.65 3.36
N PRO A 95 2.10 -7.56 2.58
CA PRO A 95 3.36 -7.18 1.98
C PRO A 95 4.29 -6.59 3.03
N GLU A 96 5.49 -6.22 2.62
CA GLU A 96 6.41 -5.50 3.48
C GLU A 96 5.72 -4.24 4.01
N LEU A 97 5.87 -3.98 5.31
CA LEU A 97 5.20 -2.85 5.95
C LEU A 97 6.07 -1.59 5.88
N PRO A 98 5.45 -0.40 5.78
CA PRO A 98 6.20 0.85 5.76
C PRO A 98 7.01 1.04 7.06
N ARG A 99 8.20 1.61 6.94
CA ARG A 99 9.12 1.75 8.05
C ARG A 99 8.63 2.69 9.14
N ALA A 100 7.79 3.64 8.77
CA ALA A 100 7.27 4.63 9.72
C ALA A 100 5.93 4.21 10.31
N LEU A 101 5.44 3.02 10.01
CA LEU A 101 4.12 2.57 10.43
C LEU A 101 4.01 2.53 11.94
N LYS A 102 2.97 3.17 12.46
CA LYS A 102 2.67 3.22 13.87
C LYS A 102 1.46 2.40 14.24
N GLU A 103 0.47 2.33 13.35
CA GLU A 103 -0.77 1.63 13.64
C GLU A 103 -1.16 0.74 12.48
N LEU A 104 -1.48 -0.52 12.79
CA LEU A 104 -1.93 -1.49 11.78
C LEU A 104 -3.16 -2.19 12.30
N ASN A 105 -4.25 -2.12 11.54
CA ASN A 105 -5.42 -2.96 11.79
C ASN A 105 -5.54 -3.96 10.63
N ALA A 106 -5.23 -5.21 10.93
CA ALA A 106 -5.36 -6.32 9.97
C ALA A 106 -6.31 -7.39 10.51
N SER A 107 -7.24 -7.00 11.38
CA SER A 107 -8.19 -7.95 11.96
C SER A 107 -9.13 -8.51 10.91
N SER A 108 -9.71 -9.67 11.20
CA SER A 108 -10.71 -10.31 10.35
C SER A 108 -10.19 -10.54 8.93
N ASN A 109 -9.13 -11.30 8.85
CA ASN A 109 -8.52 -11.76 7.62
C ASN A 109 -8.22 -13.24 7.75
N GLN A 110 -7.33 -13.77 6.92
CA GLN A 110 -6.95 -15.18 6.93
C GLN A 110 -5.43 -15.31 7.06
N LEU A 111 -4.82 -14.42 7.81
CA LEU A 111 -3.36 -14.38 7.95
C LEU A 111 -2.88 -15.56 8.76
N SER A 112 -1.86 -16.25 8.27
CA SER A 112 -1.21 -17.33 9.01
C SER A 112 0.10 -16.89 9.62
N ALA A 113 0.67 -15.77 9.13
CA ALA A 113 1.92 -15.22 9.62
C ALA A 113 1.94 -13.73 9.35
N LEU A 114 2.82 -13.02 10.02
CA LEU A 114 3.00 -11.58 9.81
C LEU A 114 4.40 -11.34 9.25
N PRO A 115 4.58 -10.29 8.44
CA PRO A 115 5.92 -9.91 8.03
C PRO A 115 6.67 -9.28 9.21
N GLU A 116 7.92 -8.95 8.98
CA GLU A 116 8.71 -8.22 9.97
C GLU A 116 7.99 -6.94 10.34
N LEU A 117 7.90 -6.65 11.64
CA LEU A 117 7.20 -5.47 12.12
C LEU A 117 8.18 -4.30 12.28
N PRO A 118 7.80 -3.09 11.81
CA PRO A 118 8.69 -1.94 11.94
C PRO A 118 8.85 -1.53 13.42
N VAL A 119 10.02 -1.02 13.75
CA VAL A 119 10.31 -0.62 15.14
C VAL A 119 9.43 0.53 15.60
N SER A 120 8.83 1.27 14.68
CA SER A 120 7.93 2.39 14.97
C SER A 120 6.55 1.95 15.40
N LEU A 121 6.22 0.65 15.26
CA LEU A 121 4.85 0.18 15.46
C LEU A 121 4.44 0.27 16.94
N GLU A 122 3.32 0.95 17.19
CA GLU A 122 2.79 1.18 18.52
C GLU A 122 1.51 0.40 18.79
N TYR A 123 0.79 0.05 17.72
CA TYR A 123 -0.51 -0.61 17.85
C TYR A 123 -0.68 -1.57 16.68
N ILE A 124 -1.11 -2.79 17.00
CA ILE A 124 -1.44 -3.76 15.96
C ILE A 124 -2.66 -4.57 16.39
N ASN A 125 -3.64 -4.67 15.51
CA ASN A 125 -4.80 -5.52 15.72
C ASN A 125 -4.79 -6.61 14.64
N VAL A 126 -4.60 -7.86 15.08
CA VAL A 126 -4.61 -9.03 14.19
C VAL A 126 -5.62 -10.07 14.68
N SER A 127 -6.63 -9.62 15.43
CA SER A 127 -7.69 -10.50 15.90
C SER A 127 -8.43 -11.14 14.72
N ASP A 128 -9.06 -12.27 14.96
CA ASP A 128 -9.82 -13.00 13.93
C ASP A 128 -8.97 -13.33 12.71
N ASN A 129 -7.84 -13.94 12.95
CA ASN A 129 -6.95 -14.47 11.94
C ASN A 129 -6.55 -15.90 12.31
N HIS A 130 -5.60 -16.47 11.62
CA HIS A 130 -5.17 -17.87 11.83
C HIS A 130 -3.67 -17.95 12.09
N LEU A 131 -3.14 -17.00 12.88
CA LEU A 131 -1.70 -16.90 13.11
C LEU A 131 -1.17 -18.10 13.88
N PHE A 132 -0.08 -18.67 13.43
CA PHE A 132 0.64 -19.73 14.12
C PHE A 132 1.58 -19.18 15.19
N ALA A 133 2.13 -17.99 14.93
CA ALA A 133 3.11 -17.38 15.80
C ALA A 133 3.16 -15.88 15.50
N LEU A 134 3.75 -15.13 16.42
CA LEU A 134 3.98 -13.71 16.22
C LEU A 134 5.46 -13.48 15.97
N PRO A 135 5.81 -12.53 15.10
CA PRO A 135 7.21 -12.13 14.98
C PRO A 135 7.62 -11.36 16.23
N GLU A 136 8.89 -11.00 16.30
CA GLU A 136 9.38 -10.18 17.39
C GLU A 136 8.64 -8.84 17.39
N LEU A 137 8.10 -8.44 18.56
CA LEU A 137 7.34 -7.22 18.69
C LEU A 137 8.22 -6.09 19.21
N PRO A 138 8.07 -4.86 18.69
CA PRO A 138 8.70 -3.71 19.31
C PRO A 138 8.24 -3.55 20.77
N SER A 139 9.12 -3.01 21.60
CA SER A 139 8.91 -3.03 23.06
C SER A 139 7.69 -2.24 23.54
N VAL A 140 7.18 -1.33 22.71
CA VAL A 140 6.02 -0.49 23.09
C VAL A 140 4.76 -0.86 22.32
N THR A 141 4.76 -1.96 21.57
CA THR A 141 3.62 -2.33 20.75
C THR A 141 2.49 -2.89 21.61
N ARG A 142 1.30 -2.38 21.40
CA ARG A 142 0.08 -2.96 21.96
C ARG A 142 -0.55 -3.84 20.89
N ILE A 143 -0.87 -5.07 21.27
CA ILE A 143 -1.35 -6.07 20.33
C ILE A 143 -2.72 -6.59 20.74
N TYR A 144 -3.58 -6.79 19.74
CA TYR A 144 -4.93 -7.38 19.92
C TYR A 144 -5.14 -8.51 18.92
#